data_41d9d60746ac34c507ed3dc63ab62089
#
_entry.id   41d9d60746ac34c507ed3dc63ab62089
#
_cell.length_a   1.000
_cell.length_b   1.000
_cell.length_c   1.000
_cell.angle_alpha   90.00
_cell.angle_beta   90.00
_cell.angle_gamma   90.00
#
_symmetry.space_group_name_H-M   'P 1'
#
loop_
_entity.id
_entity.type
_entity.pdbx_description
1 polymer ?
#
loop_
_entity_poly.entity_id
_entity_poly.type
_entity_poly.pdbx_seq_one_letter_code
_entity_poly.pdbx_strand_id
1 'polypeptide(L)'
;MKGISYSRYGGPEVLAYGEVRDPKVGVDAVLVKVRAAAVNPVDWHCREGHLDRILDPVFPVVPGWDVSGVVVGLGVSVTEFAVGDEVIGYVREDFLSRGTFAEYVAAPVRTLARKPRNLSFEEAAGLPLVGLTAYQVLVKALRIKRGETVLVHAAAGGVGSIAVQLARHFGARVIGTASPANHDFVRALGGEPVAYGEGLAERVRGLAPEGVDAAFDTIGGETLTVSANLLAPEGRLVSIADGEVVGYGGRYYWVRPDAEDLRRLSELAEQGVVSVHVSETFPLERAAEAQTLNQEGRTRGKIVVTVDWETETETETETEVEAEAEEETEAEAV
;
A
#
# COMPACT_ATOMS: atom_id res chain seq x y z
N MET A 1 -5.96 -22.25 -6.85
CA MET A 1 -5.04 -21.61 -5.89
C MET A 1 -5.77 -21.27 -4.59
N LYS A 2 -5.04 -21.11 -3.48
CA LYS A 2 -5.61 -20.61 -2.22
C LYS A 2 -5.71 -19.09 -2.21
N GLY A 3 -6.71 -18.57 -1.48
CA GLY A 3 -6.91 -17.14 -1.31
C GLY A 3 -8.05 -16.83 -0.35
N ILE A 4 -8.20 -15.56 -0.04
CA ILE A 4 -9.34 -15.01 0.70
C ILE A 4 -10.38 -14.54 -0.31
N SER A 5 -11.66 -14.85 -0.05
CA SER A 5 -12.75 -14.32 -0.87
C SER A 5 -13.98 -13.99 -0.06
N TYR A 6 -14.86 -13.14 -0.62
CA TYR A 6 -16.18 -12.88 -0.08
C TYR A 6 -17.22 -12.82 -1.23
N SER A 7 -18.44 -13.30 -0.96
CA SER A 7 -19.51 -13.41 -1.96
C SER A 7 -20.68 -12.44 -1.72
N ARG A 8 -20.58 -11.60 -0.72
CA ARG A 8 -21.56 -10.56 -0.38
C ARG A 8 -20.88 -9.50 0.48
N TYR A 9 -21.40 -8.31 0.50
CA TYR A 9 -20.97 -7.29 1.45
C TYR A 9 -21.22 -7.70 2.91
N GLY A 10 -20.37 -7.24 3.81
CA GLY A 10 -20.48 -7.49 5.26
C GLY A 10 -19.21 -7.13 6.04
N GLY A 11 -19.25 -7.46 7.32
CA GLY A 11 -18.09 -7.35 8.22
C GLY A 11 -17.02 -8.41 7.94
N PRO A 12 -15.99 -8.52 8.80
CA PRO A 12 -14.89 -9.50 8.60
C PRO A 12 -15.36 -10.96 8.49
N GLU A 13 -16.53 -11.29 9.02
CA GLU A 13 -17.13 -12.63 8.99
C GLU A 13 -17.50 -13.13 7.58
N VAL A 14 -17.54 -12.25 6.57
CA VAL A 14 -17.82 -12.69 5.19
C VAL A 14 -16.57 -13.15 4.45
N LEU A 15 -15.39 -12.91 5.02
CA LEU A 15 -14.11 -13.36 4.45
C LEU A 15 -13.91 -14.84 4.71
N ALA A 16 -13.64 -15.60 3.67
CA ALA A 16 -13.37 -17.02 3.74
C ALA A 16 -12.03 -17.34 3.07
N TYR A 17 -11.17 -18.06 3.78
CA TYR A 17 -9.98 -18.68 3.20
C TYR A 17 -10.34 -20.00 2.53
N GLY A 18 -9.88 -20.22 1.32
CA GLY A 18 -10.15 -21.45 0.58
C GLY A 18 -9.68 -21.42 -0.87
N GLU A 19 -10.20 -22.34 -1.66
CA GLU A 19 -9.95 -22.38 -3.10
C GLU A 19 -10.61 -21.19 -3.80
N VAL A 20 -9.80 -20.45 -4.54
CA VAL A 20 -10.26 -19.40 -5.44
C VAL A 20 -9.77 -19.69 -6.87
N ARG A 21 -10.42 -19.07 -7.85
CA ARG A 21 -10.09 -19.30 -9.25
C ARG A 21 -8.70 -18.73 -9.58
N ASP A 22 -7.89 -19.50 -10.30
CA ASP A 22 -6.62 -19.04 -10.83
C ASP A 22 -6.80 -17.84 -11.76
N PRO A 23 -5.95 -16.82 -11.64
CA PRO A 23 -6.06 -15.63 -12.47
C PRO A 23 -5.62 -15.94 -13.90
N LYS A 24 -6.36 -15.41 -14.88
CA LYS A 24 -5.92 -15.42 -16.27
C LYS A 24 -4.97 -14.27 -16.52
N VAL A 25 -3.81 -14.57 -17.09
CA VAL A 25 -2.82 -13.55 -17.48
C VAL A 25 -3.29 -12.86 -18.75
N GLY A 26 -3.50 -11.55 -18.67
CA GLY A 26 -3.82 -10.70 -19.82
C GLY A 26 -2.62 -10.53 -20.76
N VAL A 27 -2.86 -9.99 -21.96
CA VAL A 27 -1.81 -9.83 -22.99
C VAL A 27 -0.67 -8.91 -22.53
N ASP A 28 -0.96 -7.88 -21.73
CA ASP A 28 -0.03 -6.89 -21.16
C ASP A 28 0.09 -6.98 -19.63
N ALA A 29 -0.10 -8.17 -19.09
CA ALA A 29 -0.02 -8.47 -17.66
C ALA A 29 1.02 -9.55 -17.37
N VAL A 30 1.46 -9.60 -16.13
CA VAL A 30 2.31 -10.69 -15.62
C VAL A 30 1.56 -11.47 -14.53
N LEU A 31 1.90 -12.75 -14.37
CA LEU A 31 1.50 -13.56 -13.24
C LEU A 31 2.53 -13.37 -12.12
N VAL A 32 2.09 -12.85 -10.99
CA VAL A 32 2.93 -12.67 -9.81
C VAL A 32 2.60 -13.75 -8.80
N LYS A 33 3.61 -14.53 -8.39
CA LYS A 33 3.59 -15.38 -7.20
C LYS A 33 3.71 -14.46 -5.99
N VAL A 34 2.62 -14.30 -5.23
CA VAL A 34 2.54 -13.34 -4.12
C VAL A 34 3.42 -13.83 -2.97
N ARG A 35 4.25 -12.96 -2.43
CA ARG A 35 5.03 -13.19 -1.20
C ARG A 35 4.42 -12.42 -0.03
N ALA A 36 3.96 -11.22 -0.30
CA ALA A 36 3.29 -10.40 0.69
C ALA A 36 2.29 -9.45 0.03
N ALA A 37 1.22 -9.11 0.75
CA ALA A 37 0.17 -8.17 0.36
C ALA A 37 -0.15 -7.26 1.55
N ALA A 38 -0.23 -5.95 1.35
CA ALA A 38 -0.49 -5.04 2.47
C ALA A 38 -1.97 -4.70 2.61
N VAL A 39 -2.41 -4.59 3.85
CA VAL A 39 -3.78 -4.21 4.20
C VAL A 39 -3.93 -2.70 4.19
N ASN A 40 -5.03 -2.23 3.62
CA ASN A 40 -5.39 -0.82 3.54
C ASN A 40 -6.84 -0.59 3.98
N PRO A 41 -7.20 0.61 4.47
CA PRO A 41 -8.59 0.92 4.82
C PRO A 41 -9.57 0.68 3.68
N VAL A 42 -9.16 0.90 2.44
CA VAL A 42 -10.01 0.68 1.27
C VAL A 42 -10.45 -0.79 1.11
N ASP A 43 -9.69 -1.75 1.60
CA ASP A 43 -10.03 -3.19 1.48
C ASP A 43 -11.31 -3.51 2.25
N TRP A 44 -11.44 -3.02 3.50
CA TRP A 44 -12.66 -3.22 4.26
C TRP A 44 -13.78 -2.25 3.86
N HIS A 45 -13.48 -1.05 3.35
CA HIS A 45 -14.50 -0.20 2.73
C HIS A 45 -15.14 -0.87 1.51
N CYS A 46 -14.35 -1.54 0.65
CA CYS A 46 -14.86 -2.34 -0.46
C CYS A 46 -15.72 -3.51 0.05
N ARG A 47 -15.20 -4.26 1.04
CA ARG A 47 -15.90 -5.41 1.61
C ARG A 47 -17.25 -5.02 2.23
N GLU A 48 -17.36 -3.87 2.86
CA GLU A 48 -18.60 -3.37 3.46
C GLU A 48 -19.54 -2.66 2.47
N GLY A 49 -19.13 -2.53 1.20
CA GLY A 49 -19.95 -1.94 0.14
C GLY A 49 -19.94 -0.40 0.13
N HIS A 50 -19.07 0.27 0.90
CA HIS A 50 -19.00 1.73 0.94
C HIS A 50 -18.59 2.34 -0.40
N LEU A 51 -17.99 1.55 -1.29
CA LEU A 51 -17.53 1.99 -2.62
C LEU A 51 -18.39 1.45 -3.76
N ASP A 52 -19.53 0.81 -3.48
CA ASP A 52 -20.44 0.21 -4.48
C ASP A 52 -20.92 1.20 -5.56
N ARG A 53 -20.95 2.49 -5.22
CA ARG A 53 -21.35 3.55 -6.18
C ARG A 53 -20.30 3.85 -7.25
N ILE A 54 -19.05 3.39 -7.08
CA ILE A 54 -17.93 3.71 -7.96
C ILE A 54 -17.10 2.50 -8.41
N LEU A 55 -17.30 1.34 -7.77
CA LEU A 55 -16.58 0.10 -8.08
C LEU A 55 -17.58 -1.07 -8.08
N ASP A 56 -17.84 -1.64 -9.24
CA ASP A 56 -18.73 -2.81 -9.38
C ASP A 56 -18.06 -4.09 -8.86
N PRO A 57 -18.71 -4.84 -7.95
CA PRO A 57 -18.20 -6.13 -7.50
C PRO A 57 -18.56 -7.26 -8.47
N VAL A 58 -17.59 -8.11 -8.76
CA VAL A 58 -17.81 -9.39 -9.45
C VAL A 58 -17.57 -10.51 -8.44
N PHE A 59 -18.63 -10.89 -7.74
CA PHE A 59 -18.56 -11.91 -6.70
C PHE A 59 -18.28 -13.32 -7.26
N PRO A 60 -17.48 -14.18 -6.55
CA PRO A 60 -16.75 -13.86 -5.33
C PRO A 60 -15.56 -12.91 -5.59
N VAL A 61 -15.34 -11.94 -4.69
CA VAL A 61 -14.25 -10.98 -4.76
C VAL A 61 -13.09 -11.49 -3.92
N VAL A 62 -11.89 -11.49 -4.48
CA VAL A 62 -10.62 -11.60 -3.73
C VAL A 62 -10.16 -10.19 -3.39
N PRO A 63 -10.02 -9.81 -2.10
CA PRO A 63 -9.62 -8.47 -1.70
C PRO A 63 -8.11 -8.22 -1.83
N GLY A 64 -7.71 -6.97 -1.53
CA GLY A 64 -6.31 -6.54 -1.53
C GLY A 64 -5.86 -5.95 -2.86
N TRP A 65 -5.08 -4.87 -2.80
CA TRP A 65 -4.55 -4.18 -3.99
C TRP A 65 -3.03 -4.00 -3.99
N ASP A 66 -2.38 -4.08 -2.84
CA ASP A 66 -0.93 -4.02 -2.74
C ASP A 66 -0.32 -5.41 -2.86
N VAL A 67 0.75 -5.54 -3.61
CA VAL A 67 1.50 -6.79 -3.76
C VAL A 67 3.00 -6.57 -3.76
N SER A 68 3.70 -7.54 -3.20
CA SER A 68 5.11 -7.79 -3.41
C SER A 68 5.29 -9.29 -3.70
N GLY A 69 6.03 -9.63 -4.76
CA GLY A 69 6.16 -11.02 -5.18
C GLY A 69 7.14 -11.20 -6.33
N VAL A 70 7.08 -12.39 -6.93
CA VAL A 70 7.97 -12.79 -8.02
C VAL A 70 7.15 -13.06 -9.28
N VAL A 71 7.60 -12.58 -10.42
CA VAL A 71 6.99 -12.85 -11.73
C VAL A 71 7.23 -14.30 -12.08
N VAL A 72 6.16 -15.06 -12.35
CA VAL A 72 6.22 -16.49 -12.74
C VAL A 72 5.60 -16.76 -14.11
N GLY A 73 4.96 -15.77 -14.73
CA GLY A 73 4.39 -15.91 -16.07
C GLY A 73 4.22 -14.55 -16.73
N LEU A 74 4.24 -14.53 -18.05
CA LEU A 74 4.18 -13.31 -18.87
C LEU A 74 3.05 -13.38 -19.85
N GLY A 75 2.32 -12.27 -20.03
CA GLY A 75 1.46 -12.04 -21.18
C GLY A 75 2.27 -11.86 -22.46
N VAL A 76 1.67 -12.15 -23.59
CA VAL A 76 2.36 -12.25 -24.88
C VAL A 76 2.98 -10.94 -25.39
N SER A 77 2.56 -9.79 -24.87
CA SER A 77 3.11 -8.48 -25.24
C SER A 77 4.03 -7.85 -24.20
N VAL A 78 4.28 -8.56 -23.07
CA VAL A 78 5.13 -8.04 -21.99
C VAL A 78 6.60 -8.04 -22.39
N THR A 79 7.24 -6.89 -22.24
CA THR A 79 8.67 -6.66 -22.52
C THR A 79 9.40 -6.02 -21.32
N GLU A 80 8.66 -5.51 -20.34
CA GLU A 80 9.18 -4.75 -19.20
C GLU A 80 9.75 -5.65 -18.09
N PHE A 81 9.25 -6.88 -18.00
CA PHE A 81 9.58 -7.85 -16.96
C PHE A 81 9.97 -9.19 -17.53
N ALA A 82 10.72 -9.96 -16.75
CA ALA A 82 11.08 -11.35 -17.00
C ALA A 82 10.60 -12.25 -15.86
N VAL A 83 10.43 -13.56 -16.14
CA VAL A 83 10.21 -14.57 -15.09
C VAL A 83 11.41 -14.55 -14.12
N GLY A 84 11.11 -14.53 -12.82
CA GLY A 84 12.09 -14.38 -11.75
C GLY A 84 12.27 -12.93 -11.26
N ASP A 85 11.74 -11.93 -11.95
CA ASP A 85 11.82 -10.55 -11.46
C ASP A 85 11.00 -10.36 -10.17
N GLU A 86 11.63 -9.76 -9.15
CA GLU A 86 10.93 -9.32 -7.95
C GLU A 86 10.22 -7.98 -8.20
N VAL A 87 8.92 -7.93 -7.91
CA VAL A 87 8.07 -6.79 -8.22
C VAL A 87 7.24 -6.33 -7.03
N ILE A 88 6.84 -5.06 -7.08
CA ILE A 88 5.80 -4.46 -6.24
C ILE A 88 4.71 -3.86 -7.12
N GLY A 89 3.49 -3.79 -6.61
CA GLY A 89 2.37 -3.26 -7.37
C GLY A 89 1.22 -2.72 -6.56
N TYR A 90 0.54 -1.72 -7.12
CA TYR A 90 -0.79 -1.28 -6.75
C TYR A 90 -1.75 -1.72 -7.85
N VAL A 91 -2.27 -2.94 -7.70
CA VAL A 91 -3.00 -3.65 -8.78
C VAL A 91 -4.49 -3.37 -8.81
N ARG A 92 -4.92 -2.19 -8.37
CA ARG A 92 -6.31 -1.76 -8.42
C ARG A 92 -6.84 -1.75 -9.85
N GLU A 93 -7.99 -2.37 -10.03
CA GLU A 93 -8.83 -2.29 -11.23
C GLU A 93 -10.06 -1.40 -10.96
N ASP A 94 -10.83 -1.08 -12.01
CA ASP A 94 -12.05 -0.26 -11.88
C ASP A 94 -13.30 -1.09 -11.51
N PHE A 95 -13.10 -2.36 -11.19
CA PHE A 95 -14.09 -3.28 -10.63
C PHE A 95 -13.45 -4.17 -9.56
N LEU A 96 -14.25 -4.70 -8.64
CA LEU A 96 -13.76 -5.55 -7.56
C LEU A 96 -13.91 -7.02 -7.97
N SER A 97 -12.81 -7.75 -8.12
CA SER A 97 -12.84 -9.18 -8.47
C SER A 97 -11.62 -9.93 -7.98
N ARG A 98 -10.43 -9.59 -8.48
CA ARG A 98 -9.20 -10.35 -8.31
C ARG A 98 -8.16 -9.47 -7.60
N GLY A 99 -8.03 -9.66 -6.30
CA GLY A 99 -7.06 -8.93 -5.48
C GLY A 99 -5.84 -9.76 -5.13
N THR A 100 -5.07 -9.23 -4.21
CA THR A 100 -3.75 -9.71 -3.84
C THR A 100 -3.72 -10.63 -2.61
N PHE A 101 -4.88 -10.82 -1.93
CA PHE A 101 -4.94 -11.77 -0.81
C PHE A 101 -5.17 -13.19 -1.32
N ALA A 102 -4.23 -13.66 -2.16
CA ALA A 102 -4.20 -14.97 -2.79
C ALA A 102 -2.76 -15.35 -3.14
N GLU A 103 -2.54 -16.61 -3.47
CA GLU A 103 -1.22 -17.13 -3.86
C GLU A 103 -0.67 -16.47 -5.12
N TYR A 104 -1.54 -16.15 -6.08
CA TYR A 104 -1.16 -15.51 -7.34
C TYR A 104 -2.08 -14.35 -7.68
N VAL A 105 -1.54 -13.36 -8.36
CA VAL A 105 -2.30 -12.27 -8.97
C VAL A 105 -1.80 -11.99 -10.38
N ALA A 106 -2.72 -11.80 -11.33
CA ALA A 106 -2.38 -11.28 -12.66
C ALA A 106 -2.42 -9.74 -12.60
N ALA A 107 -1.27 -9.12 -12.80
CA ALA A 107 -1.09 -7.69 -12.66
C ALA A 107 -0.69 -7.03 -14.00
N PRO A 108 -1.45 -6.03 -14.48
CA PRO A 108 -1.05 -5.24 -15.65
C PRO A 108 0.30 -4.55 -15.41
N VAL A 109 1.20 -4.56 -16.40
CA VAL A 109 2.55 -3.98 -16.27
C VAL A 109 2.53 -2.51 -15.85
N ARG A 110 1.50 -1.75 -16.23
CA ARG A 110 1.31 -0.35 -15.84
C ARG A 110 1.08 -0.12 -14.34
N THR A 111 0.85 -1.17 -13.56
CA THR A 111 0.61 -1.11 -12.11
C THR A 111 1.81 -1.56 -11.28
N LEU A 112 2.88 -2.00 -11.94
CA LEU A 112 4.04 -2.65 -11.33
C LEU A 112 5.32 -1.83 -11.45
N ALA A 113 6.22 -2.04 -10.51
CA ALA A 113 7.64 -1.67 -10.61
C ALA A 113 8.50 -2.79 -10.01
N ARG A 114 9.82 -2.77 -10.29
CA ARG A 114 10.76 -3.67 -9.61
C ARG A 114 10.78 -3.37 -8.13
N LYS A 115 10.81 -4.43 -7.32
CA LYS A 115 10.92 -4.31 -5.86
C LYS A 115 12.24 -3.64 -5.48
N PRO A 116 12.27 -2.69 -4.53
CA PRO A 116 13.51 -2.18 -3.97
C PRO A 116 14.35 -3.33 -3.39
N ARG A 117 15.63 -3.40 -3.77
CA ARG A 117 16.52 -4.50 -3.38
C ARG A 117 16.82 -4.55 -1.88
N ASN A 118 16.74 -3.42 -1.21
CA ASN A 118 17.02 -3.25 0.22
C ASN A 118 15.80 -3.43 1.13
N LEU A 119 14.61 -3.69 0.57
CA LEU A 119 13.41 -3.99 1.35
C LEU A 119 13.09 -5.49 1.29
N SER A 120 12.62 -6.04 2.40
CA SER A 120 12.00 -7.37 2.42
C SER A 120 10.71 -7.38 1.57
N PHE A 121 10.11 -8.53 1.31
CA PHE A 121 8.83 -8.59 0.61
C PHE A 121 7.70 -7.94 1.42
N GLU A 122 7.72 -8.08 2.75
CA GLU A 122 6.74 -7.48 3.66
C GLU A 122 6.83 -5.95 3.66
N GLU A 123 8.04 -5.41 3.80
CA GLU A 123 8.26 -3.96 3.72
C GLU A 123 7.88 -3.42 2.34
N ALA A 124 8.28 -4.13 1.29
CA ALA A 124 8.02 -3.75 -0.09
C ALA A 124 6.52 -3.79 -0.44
N ALA A 125 5.75 -4.77 0.08
CA ALA A 125 4.30 -4.81 -0.06
C ALA A 125 3.61 -3.60 0.60
N GLY A 126 4.20 -3.09 1.68
CA GLY A 126 3.69 -1.92 2.38
C GLY A 126 3.86 -0.58 1.64
N LEU A 127 4.56 -0.54 0.50
CA LEU A 127 4.90 0.71 -0.19
C LEU A 127 3.88 1.16 -1.26
N PRO A 128 3.29 0.31 -2.13
CA PRO A 128 2.65 0.78 -3.36
C PRO A 128 1.50 1.76 -3.15
N LEU A 129 0.41 1.38 -2.51
CA LEU A 129 -0.76 2.25 -2.35
C LEU A 129 -0.42 3.51 -1.54
N VAL A 130 0.20 3.34 -0.37
CA VAL A 130 0.48 4.46 0.52
C VAL A 130 1.57 5.37 -0.03
N GLY A 131 2.58 4.80 -0.68
CA GLY A 131 3.65 5.54 -1.35
C GLY A 131 3.14 6.34 -2.54
N LEU A 132 2.37 5.71 -3.43
CA LEU A 132 1.73 6.41 -4.56
C LEU A 132 0.79 7.51 -4.07
N THR A 133 0.00 7.26 -3.02
CA THR A 133 -0.87 8.28 -2.42
C THR A 133 -0.06 9.46 -1.92
N ALA A 134 0.95 9.23 -1.10
CA ALA A 134 1.79 10.29 -0.56
C ALA A 134 2.52 11.06 -1.66
N TYR A 135 3.14 10.36 -2.62
CA TYR A 135 3.87 10.97 -3.72
C TYR A 135 2.96 11.80 -4.63
N GLN A 136 1.84 11.23 -5.09
CA GLN A 136 0.92 11.94 -5.99
C GLN A 136 0.27 13.14 -5.30
N VAL A 137 -0.09 13.05 -4.02
CA VAL A 137 -0.62 14.19 -3.28
C VAL A 137 0.42 15.28 -3.13
N LEU A 138 1.63 14.97 -2.67
CA LEU A 138 2.66 15.98 -2.42
C LEU A 138 3.15 16.64 -3.72
N VAL A 139 3.41 15.84 -4.77
CA VAL A 139 4.04 16.31 -6.01
C VAL A 139 3.03 16.82 -7.02
N LYS A 140 1.91 16.06 -7.22
CA LYS A 140 0.96 16.37 -8.32
C LYS A 140 -0.22 17.23 -7.87
N ALA A 141 -0.69 17.06 -6.63
CA ALA A 141 -1.84 17.79 -6.11
C ALA A 141 -1.46 19.05 -5.34
N LEU A 142 -0.68 18.92 -4.27
CA LEU A 142 -0.19 20.03 -3.45
C LEU A 142 0.95 20.80 -4.13
N ARG A 143 1.77 20.12 -4.95
CA ARG A 143 2.92 20.72 -5.64
C ARG A 143 3.85 21.43 -4.66
N ILE A 144 4.22 20.74 -3.58
CA ILE A 144 5.04 21.30 -2.52
C ILE A 144 6.39 21.79 -3.05
N LYS A 145 6.91 22.84 -2.44
CA LYS A 145 8.19 23.46 -2.81
C LYS A 145 9.17 23.42 -1.64
N ARG A 146 10.44 23.49 -1.96
CA ARG A 146 11.50 23.65 -0.95
C ARG A 146 11.24 24.88 -0.07
N GLY A 147 11.33 24.72 1.25
CA GLY A 147 11.14 25.77 2.25
C GLY A 147 9.70 25.96 2.70
N GLU A 148 8.72 25.33 2.05
CA GLU A 148 7.33 25.35 2.50
C GLU A 148 7.15 24.54 3.79
N THR A 149 6.16 24.92 4.59
CA THR A 149 5.69 24.19 5.77
C THR A 149 4.45 23.36 5.40
N VAL A 150 4.52 22.05 5.61
CA VAL A 150 3.45 21.10 5.30
C VAL A 150 2.89 20.49 6.58
N LEU A 151 1.58 20.60 6.79
CA LEU A 151 0.87 19.86 7.83
C LEU A 151 0.44 18.50 7.29
N VAL A 152 0.84 17.42 7.95
CA VAL A 152 0.46 16.05 7.60
C VAL A 152 -0.35 15.45 8.74
N HIS A 153 -1.62 15.10 8.50
CA HIS A 153 -2.43 14.40 9.49
C HIS A 153 -2.11 12.92 9.53
N ALA A 154 -2.29 12.29 10.72
CA ALA A 154 -1.93 10.90 11.00
C ALA A 154 -0.51 10.53 10.52
N ALA A 155 0.47 11.35 10.88
CA ALA A 155 1.86 11.25 10.42
C ALA A 155 2.57 9.93 10.79
N ALA A 156 2.01 9.16 11.73
CA ALA A 156 2.51 7.82 12.10
C ALA A 156 1.81 6.67 11.37
N GLY A 157 0.76 6.94 10.60
CA GLY A 157 0.03 5.94 9.81
C GLY A 157 0.74 5.59 8.50
N GLY A 158 0.15 4.68 7.72
CA GLY A 158 0.74 4.20 6.46
C GLY A 158 1.08 5.34 5.50
N VAL A 159 0.08 6.13 5.07
CA VAL A 159 0.31 7.26 4.15
C VAL A 159 1.13 8.37 4.80
N GLY A 160 0.77 8.75 6.04
CA GLY A 160 1.40 9.87 6.73
C GLY A 160 2.90 9.67 6.94
N SER A 161 3.34 8.46 7.29
CA SER A 161 4.76 8.16 7.52
C SER A 161 5.61 8.31 6.24
N ILE A 162 5.08 7.89 5.11
CA ILE A 162 5.74 8.09 3.81
C ILE A 162 5.69 9.56 3.39
N ALA A 163 4.56 10.24 3.63
CA ALA A 163 4.42 11.66 3.31
C ALA A 163 5.42 12.54 4.05
N VAL A 164 5.67 12.27 5.35
CA VAL A 164 6.69 12.99 6.14
C VAL A 164 8.07 12.85 5.50
N GLN A 165 8.48 11.63 5.15
CA GLN A 165 9.79 11.35 4.56
C GLN A 165 9.96 12.02 3.20
N LEU A 166 8.94 11.90 2.32
CA LEU A 166 8.96 12.50 0.98
C LEU A 166 8.96 14.04 1.05
N ALA A 167 8.10 14.65 1.89
CA ALA A 167 8.05 16.09 2.01
C ALA A 167 9.38 16.66 2.52
N ARG A 168 10.00 16.01 3.50
CA ARG A 168 11.35 16.35 3.96
C ARG A 168 12.39 16.23 2.83
N HIS A 169 12.37 15.14 2.07
CA HIS A 169 13.27 14.92 0.92
C HIS A 169 13.16 16.06 -0.10
N PHE A 170 11.94 16.52 -0.37
CA PHE A 170 11.70 17.66 -1.27
C PHE A 170 12.05 19.02 -0.65
N GLY A 171 12.52 19.03 0.59
CA GLY A 171 13.01 20.20 1.28
C GLY A 171 11.94 21.03 1.99
N ALA A 172 10.78 20.46 2.25
CA ALA A 172 9.74 21.08 3.07
C ALA A 172 9.99 20.82 4.56
N ARG A 173 9.51 21.74 5.40
CA ARG A 173 9.34 21.54 6.83
C ARG A 173 8.03 20.80 7.07
N VAL A 174 8.03 19.79 7.93
CA VAL A 174 6.82 18.97 8.14
C VAL A 174 6.37 19.04 9.58
N ILE A 175 5.13 19.46 9.79
CA ILE A 175 4.42 19.34 11.07
C ILE A 175 3.49 18.13 10.94
N GLY A 176 3.66 17.11 11.81
CA GLY A 176 2.93 15.85 11.73
C GLY A 176 2.01 15.64 12.92
N THR A 177 0.70 15.41 12.70
CA THR A 177 -0.18 15.05 13.81
C THR A 177 -0.06 13.57 14.17
N ALA A 178 0.15 13.27 15.44
CA ALA A 178 0.23 11.90 15.94
C ALA A 178 -0.15 11.85 17.43
N SER A 179 -0.44 10.65 17.95
CA SER A 179 -0.55 10.45 19.40
C SER A 179 0.80 10.68 20.07
N PRO A 180 0.86 11.10 21.35
CA PRO A 180 2.11 11.29 22.08
C PRO A 180 3.05 10.06 22.02
N ALA A 181 2.49 8.85 22.05
CA ALA A 181 3.25 7.60 21.93
C ALA A 181 3.98 7.43 20.59
N ASN A 182 3.57 8.16 19.55
CA ASN A 182 4.15 8.12 18.22
C ASN A 182 5.04 9.34 17.89
N HIS A 183 5.24 10.27 18.83
CA HIS A 183 6.01 11.49 18.57
C HIS A 183 7.47 11.18 18.20
N ASP A 184 8.12 10.24 18.89
CA ASP A 184 9.51 9.89 18.59
C ASP A 184 9.64 9.22 17.22
N PHE A 185 8.63 8.42 16.84
CA PHE A 185 8.57 7.84 15.48
C PHE A 185 8.49 8.94 14.42
N VAL A 186 7.58 9.92 14.58
CA VAL A 186 7.46 11.04 13.63
C VAL A 186 8.74 11.88 13.57
N ARG A 187 9.41 12.11 14.71
CA ARG A 187 10.73 12.80 14.73
C ARG A 187 11.80 12.02 13.98
N ALA A 188 11.85 10.70 14.16
CA ALA A 188 12.79 9.83 13.44
C ALA A 188 12.60 9.90 11.91
N LEU A 189 11.35 10.06 11.44
CA LEU A 189 11.05 10.29 10.03
C LEU A 189 11.39 11.71 9.55
N GLY A 190 11.69 12.62 10.48
CA GLY A 190 12.08 14.01 10.22
C GLY A 190 10.96 15.03 10.24
N GLY A 191 9.80 14.69 10.84
CA GLY A 191 8.70 15.59 11.10
C GLY A 191 8.74 16.18 12.51
N GLU A 192 8.06 17.30 12.71
CA GLU A 192 7.80 17.92 14.01
C GLU A 192 6.43 17.43 14.51
N PRO A 193 6.37 16.53 15.52
CA PRO A 193 5.11 15.96 15.94
C PRO A 193 4.30 16.92 16.79
N VAL A 194 2.99 16.91 16.57
CA VAL A 194 2.00 17.56 17.43
C VAL A 194 0.88 16.57 17.80
N ALA A 195 0.38 16.65 19.02
CA ALA A 195 -0.76 15.85 19.42
C ALA A 195 -2.03 16.35 18.70
N TYR A 196 -2.84 15.42 18.20
CA TYR A 196 -4.17 15.73 17.66
C TYR A 196 -5.20 15.96 18.80
N GLY A 197 -6.45 16.29 18.44
CA GLY A 197 -7.55 16.56 19.38
C GLY A 197 -7.59 18.01 19.84
N GLU A 198 -8.28 18.26 20.96
CA GLU A 198 -8.50 19.61 21.49
C GLU A 198 -7.19 20.41 21.56
N GLY A 199 -7.23 21.69 21.13
CA GLY A 199 -6.06 22.59 21.10
C GLY A 199 -5.06 22.30 19.96
N LEU A 200 -5.42 21.46 18.95
CA LEU A 200 -4.53 21.18 17.81
C LEU A 200 -4.16 22.47 17.06
N ALA A 201 -5.12 23.35 16.81
CA ALA A 201 -4.88 24.59 16.06
C ALA A 201 -3.85 25.48 16.75
N GLU A 202 -3.93 25.62 18.06
CA GLU A 202 -2.99 26.43 18.88
C GLU A 202 -1.59 25.83 18.86
N ARG A 203 -1.47 24.50 18.96
CA ARG A 203 -0.19 23.79 18.89
C ARG A 203 0.48 23.99 17.54
N VAL A 204 -0.27 23.89 16.44
CA VAL A 204 0.27 24.10 15.08
C VAL A 204 0.64 25.56 14.88
N ARG A 205 -0.19 26.53 15.32
CA ARG A 205 0.15 27.96 15.26
C ARG A 205 1.38 28.31 16.07
N GLY A 206 1.63 27.61 17.17
CA GLY A 206 2.85 27.78 17.95
C GLY A 206 4.11 27.42 17.17
N LEU A 207 4.02 26.52 16.20
CA LEU A 207 5.10 26.10 15.30
C LEU A 207 5.12 26.89 13.98
N ALA A 208 3.96 27.28 13.48
CA ALA A 208 3.77 28.00 12.22
C ALA A 208 2.82 29.19 12.43
N PRO A 209 3.28 30.31 13.03
CA PRO A 209 2.43 31.48 13.35
C PRO A 209 1.76 32.08 12.12
N GLU A 210 2.43 32.08 10.97
CA GLU A 210 1.93 32.61 9.69
C GLU A 210 1.03 31.61 8.93
N GLY A 211 0.79 30.43 9.51
CA GLY A 211 0.07 29.33 8.88
C GLY A 211 0.99 28.34 8.15
N VAL A 212 0.37 27.32 7.55
CA VAL A 212 1.04 26.29 6.77
C VAL A 212 0.79 26.48 5.27
N ASP A 213 1.80 26.25 4.43
CA ASP A 213 1.69 26.41 2.96
C ASP A 213 0.87 25.30 2.32
N ALA A 214 0.86 24.12 2.95
CA ALA A 214 0.08 23.00 2.49
C ALA A 214 -0.41 22.15 3.67
N ALA A 215 -1.60 21.56 3.53
CA ALA A 215 -2.14 20.58 4.47
C ALA A 215 -2.54 19.31 3.71
N PHE A 216 -2.06 18.18 4.19
CA PHE A 216 -2.41 16.85 3.70
C PHE A 216 -3.25 16.13 4.75
N ASP A 217 -4.54 16.05 4.49
CA ASP A 217 -5.49 15.38 5.34
C ASP A 217 -5.69 13.92 4.92
N THR A 218 -5.55 13.02 5.90
CA THR A 218 -5.76 11.57 5.75
C THR A 218 -6.84 11.03 6.69
N ILE A 219 -7.61 11.93 7.34
CA ILE A 219 -8.57 11.61 8.40
C ILE A 219 -10.00 12.02 8.02
N GLY A 220 -10.17 13.25 7.51
CA GLY A 220 -11.49 13.82 7.25
C GLY A 220 -12.19 14.42 8.47
N GLY A 221 -13.46 14.82 8.31
CA GLY A 221 -14.27 15.40 9.39
C GLY A 221 -13.67 16.68 9.97
N GLU A 222 -13.54 16.75 11.30
CA GLU A 222 -13.06 17.95 12.00
C GLU A 222 -11.65 18.41 11.56
N THR A 223 -10.80 17.49 11.09
CA THR A 223 -9.45 17.85 10.62
C THR A 223 -9.47 18.75 9.39
N LEU A 224 -10.53 18.69 8.57
CA LEU A 224 -10.71 19.60 7.42
C LEU A 224 -10.88 21.04 7.88
N THR A 225 -11.75 21.27 8.86
CA THR A 225 -11.98 22.61 9.42
C THR A 225 -10.71 23.17 10.06
N VAL A 226 -10.00 22.33 10.84
CA VAL A 226 -8.76 22.73 11.48
C VAL A 226 -7.71 23.07 10.44
N SER A 227 -7.53 22.22 9.43
CA SER A 227 -6.55 22.42 8.34
C SER A 227 -6.82 23.70 7.55
N ALA A 228 -8.09 23.95 7.16
CA ALA A 228 -8.46 25.15 6.42
C ALA A 228 -8.15 26.43 7.19
N ASN A 229 -8.39 26.44 8.52
CA ASN A 229 -8.11 27.57 9.40
C ASN A 229 -6.61 27.78 9.70
N LEU A 230 -5.77 26.81 9.36
CA LEU A 230 -4.32 26.85 9.57
C LEU A 230 -3.52 27.20 8.31
N LEU A 231 -4.19 27.27 7.15
CA LEU A 231 -3.50 27.64 5.90
C LEU A 231 -2.98 29.08 5.95
N ALA A 232 -1.77 29.26 5.45
CA ALA A 232 -1.25 30.57 5.07
C ALA A 232 -2.05 31.15 3.89
N PRO A 233 -1.94 32.46 3.58
CA PRO A 233 -2.46 32.99 2.33
C PRO A 233 -1.99 32.14 1.13
N GLU A 234 -2.94 31.72 0.26
CA GLU A 234 -2.69 30.80 -0.87
C GLU A 234 -2.25 29.39 -0.49
N GLY A 235 -2.37 29.00 0.79
CA GLY A 235 -2.15 27.64 1.23
C GLY A 235 -3.08 26.64 0.54
N ARG A 236 -2.65 25.40 0.41
CA ARG A 236 -3.33 24.34 -0.33
C ARG A 236 -3.73 23.21 0.59
N LEU A 237 -4.96 22.72 0.43
CA LEU A 237 -5.50 21.60 1.21
C LEU A 237 -5.87 20.45 0.29
N VAL A 238 -5.41 19.25 0.62
CA VAL A 238 -5.82 18.00 -0.04
C VAL A 238 -6.26 17.01 1.01
N SER A 239 -7.40 16.35 0.78
CA SER A 239 -7.84 15.19 1.55
C SER A 239 -7.94 13.96 0.66
N ILE A 240 -7.60 12.80 1.22
CA ILE A 240 -7.82 11.48 0.64
C ILE A 240 -8.93 10.70 1.35
N ALA A 241 -9.43 11.24 2.46
CA ALA A 241 -10.41 10.59 3.32
C ALA A 241 -11.82 11.17 3.16
N ASP A 242 -11.93 12.45 2.81
CA ASP A 242 -13.21 13.14 2.86
C ASP A 242 -13.39 14.12 1.69
N GLY A 243 -14.43 13.88 0.89
CA GLY A 243 -14.79 14.72 -0.26
C GLY A 243 -15.33 16.11 0.12
N GLU A 244 -15.75 16.33 1.36
CA GLU A 244 -16.21 17.64 1.84
C GLU A 244 -15.08 18.69 1.83
N VAL A 245 -13.83 18.24 1.69
CA VAL A 245 -12.67 19.13 1.51
C VAL A 245 -12.87 20.19 0.42
N VAL A 246 -13.68 19.91 -0.59
CA VAL A 246 -14.01 20.85 -1.68
C VAL A 246 -14.74 22.09 -1.13
N GLY A 247 -15.60 21.93 -0.13
CA GLY A 247 -16.28 23.02 0.57
C GLY A 247 -15.35 23.97 1.33
N TYR A 248 -14.14 23.50 1.67
CA TYR A 248 -13.08 24.29 2.29
C TYR A 248 -12.08 24.88 1.29
N GLY A 249 -12.38 24.82 -0.02
CA GLY A 249 -11.47 25.27 -1.08
C GLY A 249 -10.32 24.29 -1.37
N GLY A 250 -10.34 23.11 -0.76
CA GLY A 250 -9.37 22.06 -0.97
C GLY A 250 -9.73 21.12 -2.14
N ARG A 251 -8.96 20.08 -2.29
CA ARG A 251 -9.13 19.06 -3.35
C ARG A 251 -9.21 17.66 -2.73
N TYR A 252 -10.26 16.91 -3.09
CA TYR A 252 -10.28 15.46 -2.84
C TYR A 252 -9.38 14.74 -3.85
N TYR A 253 -8.55 13.84 -3.37
CA TYR A 253 -7.61 13.11 -4.20
C TYR A 253 -7.77 11.59 -4.06
N TRP A 254 -8.01 10.93 -5.18
CA TRP A 254 -8.00 9.48 -5.27
C TRP A 254 -6.74 9.03 -6.00
N VAL A 255 -5.92 8.21 -5.33
CA VAL A 255 -4.68 7.66 -5.91
C VAL A 255 -4.99 6.74 -7.09
N ARG A 256 -4.15 6.79 -8.10
CA ARG A 256 -4.24 5.87 -9.23
C ARG A 256 -2.97 5.02 -9.35
N PRO A 257 -3.07 3.78 -9.88
CA PRO A 257 -1.91 3.00 -10.30
C PRO A 257 -1.09 3.79 -11.33
N ASP A 258 0.24 3.81 -11.13
CA ASP A 258 1.16 4.51 -12.03
C ASP A 258 2.55 3.88 -11.87
N ALA A 259 3.00 3.10 -12.86
CA ALA A 259 4.26 2.37 -12.82
C ALA A 259 5.48 3.31 -12.71
N GLU A 260 5.43 4.49 -13.35
CA GLU A 260 6.54 5.44 -13.30
C GLU A 260 6.67 6.10 -11.91
N ASP A 261 5.56 6.51 -11.30
CA ASP A 261 5.57 7.02 -9.93
C ASP A 261 6.06 5.92 -8.97
N LEU A 262 5.62 4.66 -9.17
CA LEU A 262 6.02 3.53 -8.32
C LEU A 262 7.51 3.19 -8.50
N ARG A 263 8.02 3.23 -9.73
CA ARG A 263 9.45 3.08 -10.01
C ARG A 263 10.27 4.15 -9.28
N ARG A 264 9.79 5.40 -9.29
CA ARG A 264 10.45 6.49 -8.58
C ARG A 264 10.46 6.28 -7.07
N LEU A 265 9.37 5.76 -6.52
CA LEU A 265 9.29 5.39 -5.09
C LEU A 265 10.24 4.25 -4.75
N SER A 266 10.35 3.24 -5.63
CA SER A 266 11.32 2.15 -5.49
C SER A 266 12.76 2.68 -5.42
N GLU A 267 13.14 3.60 -6.33
CA GLU A 267 14.45 4.25 -6.32
C GLU A 267 14.70 5.05 -5.04
N LEU A 268 13.71 5.80 -4.55
CA LEU A 268 13.81 6.56 -3.29
C LEU A 268 13.97 5.63 -2.08
N ALA A 269 13.32 4.47 -2.10
CA ALA A 269 13.50 3.46 -1.07
C ALA A 269 14.91 2.85 -1.12
N GLU A 270 15.44 2.52 -2.30
CA GLU A 270 16.82 2.03 -2.48
C GLU A 270 17.87 3.06 -2.01
N GLN A 271 17.58 4.34 -2.14
CA GLN A 271 18.43 5.45 -1.63
C GLN A 271 18.28 5.69 -0.13
N GLY A 272 17.42 4.96 0.57
CA GLY A 272 17.15 5.15 2.00
C GLY A 272 16.36 6.43 2.32
N VAL A 273 15.75 7.07 1.31
CA VAL A 273 14.89 8.25 1.51
C VAL A 273 13.53 7.85 2.08
N VAL A 274 13.02 6.71 1.65
CA VAL A 274 11.74 6.16 2.10
C VAL A 274 11.98 4.80 2.75
N SER A 275 11.48 4.65 3.96
CA SER A 275 11.39 3.38 4.68
C SER A 275 9.94 3.05 5.00
N VAL A 276 9.60 1.78 5.02
CA VAL A 276 8.28 1.28 5.38
C VAL A 276 8.34 0.62 6.74
N HIS A 277 7.48 1.05 7.66
CA HIS A 277 7.34 0.40 8.96
C HIS A 277 6.19 -0.59 8.91
N VAL A 278 6.50 -1.87 9.02
CA VAL A 278 5.51 -2.96 9.18
C VAL A 278 5.31 -3.18 10.67
N SER A 279 4.09 -2.95 11.15
CA SER A 279 3.76 -3.11 12.58
C SER A 279 3.45 -4.56 12.93
N GLU A 280 2.81 -5.26 12.01
CA GLU A 280 2.37 -6.64 12.24
C GLU A 280 2.21 -7.38 10.90
N THR A 281 2.49 -8.68 10.93
CA THR A 281 2.29 -9.60 9.81
C THR A 281 1.31 -10.70 10.19
N PHE A 282 0.49 -11.12 9.24
CA PHE A 282 -0.47 -12.22 9.38
C PHE A 282 -0.29 -13.20 8.22
N PRO A 283 -0.37 -14.50 8.43
CA PRO A 283 -0.47 -15.44 7.33
C PRO A 283 -1.80 -15.23 6.57
N LEU A 284 -1.85 -15.64 5.31
CA LEU A 284 -2.99 -15.40 4.42
C LEU A 284 -4.33 -15.86 5.03
N GLU A 285 -4.34 -16.99 5.70
CA GLU A 285 -5.52 -17.55 6.37
C GLU A 285 -6.13 -16.62 7.42
N ARG A 286 -5.31 -15.73 7.99
CA ARG A 286 -5.70 -14.78 9.03
C ARG A 286 -5.92 -13.36 8.51
N ALA A 287 -6.10 -13.18 7.20
CA ALA A 287 -6.32 -11.85 6.61
C ALA A 287 -7.57 -11.13 7.14
N ALA A 288 -8.59 -11.86 7.61
CA ALA A 288 -9.74 -11.27 8.28
C ALA A 288 -9.36 -10.55 9.58
N GLU A 289 -8.44 -11.12 10.37
CA GLU A 289 -7.91 -10.49 11.58
C GLU A 289 -7.07 -9.26 11.22
N ALA A 290 -6.25 -9.36 10.18
CA ALA A 290 -5.44 -8.25 9.67
C ALA A 290 -6.31 -7.06 9.25
N GLN A 291 -7.43 -7.29 8.53
CA GLN A 291 -8.39 -6.25 8.18
C GLN A 291 -9.09 -5.66 9.42
N THR A 292 -9.46 -6.50 10.39
CA THR A 292 -10.08 -6.05 11.65
C THR A 292 -9.14 -5.11 12.40
N LEU A 293 -7.88 -5.49 12.56
CA LEU A 293 -6.87 -4.65 13.21
C LEU A 293 -6.66 -3.32 12.46
N ASN A 294 -6.66 -3.35 11.12
CA ASN A 294 -6.58 -2.14 10.33
C ASN A 294 -7.79 -1.21 10.53
N GLN A 295 -8.98 -1.79 10.63
CA GLN A 295 -10.24 -1.06 10.84
C GLN A 295 -10.30 -0.37 12.21
N GLU A 296 -9.59 -0.87 13.22
CA GLU A 296 -9.46 -0.20 14.54
C GLU A 296 -8.73 1.15 14.45
N GLY A 297 -7.97 1.41 13.39
CA GLY A 297 -7.38 2.71 13.08
C GLY A 297 -6.23 3.15 13.98
N ARG A 298 -5.60 2.22 14.75
CA ARG A 298 -4.54 2.52 15.71
C ARG A 298 -3.15 2.06 15.28
N THR A 299 -3.03 1.57 14.05
CA THR A 299 -1.79 0.98 13.53
C THR A 299 -0.73 2.05 13.23
N ARG A 300 0.50 1.82 13.69
CA ARG A 300 1.67 2.56 13.23
C ARG A 300 2.18 1.92 11.93
N GLY A 301 2.29 2.71 10.84
CA GLY A 301 2.76 2.19 9.55
C GLY A 301 1.76 1.22 8.92
N LYS A 302 2.20 0.00 8.59
CA LYS A 302 1.46 -0.96 7.77
C LYS A 302 1.23 -2.30 8.49
N ILE A 303 0.12 -2.95 8.14
CA ILE A 303 -0.16 -4.36 8.40
C ILE A 303 0.00 -5.11 7.08
N VAL A 304 0.61 -6.29 7.12
CA VAL A 304 0.93 -7.09 5.94
C VAL A 304 0.42 -8.52 6.12
N VAL A 305 -0.12 -9.07 5.04
CA VAL A 305 -0.46 -10.48 4.91
C VAL A 305 0.67 -11.18 4.15
N THR A 306 1.22 -12.26 4.70
CA THR A 306 2.25 -13.09 4.07
C THR A 306 1.62 -14.33 3.44
N VAL A 307 2.19 -14.75 2.32
CA VAL A 307 1.86 -16.01 1.68
C VAL A 307 3.06 -16.93 1.84
N ASP A 308 2.92 -17.93 2.72
CA ASP A 308 3.97 -18.92 2.95
C ASP A 308 3.92 -19.95 1.82
N TRP A 309 5.04 -20.12 1.15
CA TRP A 309 5.26 -21.18 0.19
C TRP A 309 6.04 -22.27 0.89
N GLU A 310 5.44 -23.46 1.02
CA GLU A 310 6.21 -24.65 1.38
C GLU A 310 7.40 -24.71 0.42
N THR A 311 8.58 -24.87 0.95
CA THR A 311 9.81 -24.92 0.18
C THR A 311 9.72 -26.10 -0.78
N GLU A 312 9.46 -25.84 -2.06
CA GLU A 312 9.45 -26.82 -3.16
C GLU A 312 10.85 -27.51 -3.33
N THR A 313 11.79 -27.18 -2.46
CA THR A 313 13.18 -27.62 -2.55
C THR A 313 13.45 -29.05 -2.08
N GLU A 314 12.51 -29.74 -1.46
CA GLU A 314 12.75 -31.14 -1.03
C GLU A 314 12.08 -32.18 -1.96
N THR A 315 11.01 -31.82 -2.68
CA THR A 315 10.27 -32.81 -3.49
C THR A 315 10.80 -32.94 -4.93
N GLU A 316 11.32 -31.87 -5.52
CA GLU A 316 11.88 -31.95 -6.89
C GLU A 316 13.25 -32.65 -6.92
N THR A 317 14.06 -32.44 -5.88
CA THR A 317 15.39 -33.12 -5.78
C THR A 317 15.25 -34.62 -5.49
N GLU A 318 14.27 -35.04 -4.72
CA GLU A 318 14.02 -36.47 -4.47
C GLU A 318 13.46 -37.17 -5.70
N THR A 319 12.58 -36.54 -6.48
CA THR A 319 12.00 -37.14 -7.70
C THR A 319 12.99 -37.20 -8.85
N GLU A 320 13.87 -36.20 -9.00
CA GLU A 320 14.95 -36.25 -10.02
C GLU A 320 16.04 -37.27 -9.66
N VAL A 321 16.40 -37.37 -8.38
CA VAL A 321 17.39 -38.38 -7.92
C VAL A 321 16.82 -39.80 -8.01
N GLU A 322 15.52 -40.01 -7.74
CA GLU A 322 14.89 -41.33 -7.92
C GLU A 322 14.77 -41.72 -9.42
N ALA A 323 14.45 -40.75 -10.30
CA ALA A 323 14.37 -40.99 -11.73
C ALA A 323 15.73 -41.29 -12.37
N GLU A 324 16.80 -40.59 -11.97
CA GLU A 324 18.15 -40.90 -12.42
C GLU A 324 18.67 -42.28 -11.92
N ALA A 325 18.32 -42.66 -10.69
CA ALA A 325 18.66 -43.95 -10.11
C ALA A 325 17.93 -45.11 -10.78
N GLU A 326 16.69 -44.94 -11.25
CA GLU A 326 15.95 -45.96 -12.01
C GLU A 326 16.52 -46.12 -13.44
N GLU A 327 16.91 -45.03 -14.14
CA GLU A 327 17.55 -45.09 -15.45
C GLU A 327 18.93 -45.77 -15.41
N GLU A 328 19.75 -45.51 -14.36
CA GLU A 328 21.04 -46.21 -14.21
C GLU A 328 20.87 -47.72 -13.95
N THR A 329 19.81 -48.10 -13.21
CA THR A 329 19.56 -49.53 -12.89
C THR A 329 19.03 -50.30 -14.12
N GLU A 330 18.26 -49.68 -15.01
CA GLU A 330 17.84 -50.29 -16.27
C GLU A 330 18.98 -50.39 -17.29
N ALA A 331 19.93 -49.46 -17.29
CA ALA A 331 21.09 -49.49 -18.20
C ALA A 331 22.15 -50.57 -17.85
N GLU A 332 22.26 -50.98 -16.58
CA GLU A 332 23.14 -52.07 -16.15
C GLU A 332 22.54 -53.48 -16.35
N ALA A 333 21.23 -53.57 -16.68
CA ALA A 333 20.54 -54.86 -16.85
C ALA A 333 20.46 -55.35 -18.31
N VAL A 334 21.03 -54.65 -19.29
CA VAL A 334 21.16 -55.03 -20.71
C VAL A 334 22.60 -55.32 -21.04
#